data_893dfda1549edb400e2002aef27a9425
#
_entry.id   893dfda1549edb400e2002aef27a9425
#
_cell.length_a   1.000
_cell.length_b   1.000
_cell.length_c   1.000
_cell.angle_alpha   90.00
_cell.angle_beta   90.00
_cell.angle_gamma   90.00
#
_symmetry.space_group_name_H-M   'P 1'
#
loop_
_entity.id
_entity.type
_entity.pdbx_description
1 polymer ?
#
loop_
_entity_poly.entity_id
_entity_poly.type
_entity_poly.pdbx_seq_one_letter_code
_entity_poly.pdbx_strand_id
1 'polypeptide(L)'
;MTFKISLPVLLLAFFFLLSCGISNPMQESSKEFSEETLRQESVNEKSETEAYIETSLEAVQIMSAYAGEGSKPDGIYVPAVFNYSGGSGRVTISCEKVELSGGEAIASIAFSSPNYEYIRVDDLKITGEYTEKTSTFKVPVKLDEEMTLIGCTTAMSSPHEISYTIYISLDEISGATNNPASSAGGNSPESSADESSAVNAETKVKHEEGGEVRSGSGTEDIRAGVKDQINDLSLNLTKDISTIEGLKYDHSMELKYAKGFAVHYYDNDVKLISVIDGSRYLVIPEGAEEPGKLPENTTVIRKPVSNIYLAATSAMSLFDAMGAMDTIGFTGTDVSGWSIEAPKEALESGRMKFAGKYSAPDYEMLLTGNCGLAIESTMILHEPNVKEQLEALGIPVFTDWSSYETSALGRTEWIRLYGALLDEEKKAEAFFNDEVALSGADTGFEKTDKTVAFFHFNTRGLAIVRDSGDYVSAMIRDGGGINVFDSIDSGSTGISMEEFYSKASEADFLIYNTNIDTDVKTLSDLLSKSPLLKDFKAVKEANVYLIDRKFYQSTDRVSEFAKDINIILTGKDEAASFLVKCK
;
A
#
# COMPACT_ATOMS: atom_id res chain seq x y z
N MET A 1 -44.88 19.68 -28.03
CA MET A 1 -43.86 20.72 -28.30
C MET A 1 -42.60 19.99 -28.73
N THR A 2 -42.28 20.17 -30.01
CA THR A 2 -41.20 19.45 -30.70
C THR A 2 -39.88 20.17 -30.44
N PHE A 3 -38.98 19.57 -29.68
CA PHE A 3 -37.63 20.12 -29.53
C PHE A 3 -36.78 19.72 -30.75
N LYS A 4 -36.26 20.73 -31.44
CA LYS A 4 -35.26 20.60 -32.50
C LYS A 4 -33.90 20.47 -31.84
N ILE A 5 -33.26 19.29 -31.90
CA ILE A 5 -31.87 19.09 -31.57
C ILE A 5 -31.02 19.63 -32.70
N SER A 6 -30.13 20.55 -32.38
CA SER A 6 -29.23 21.23 -33.31
C SER A 6 -28.10 20.30 -33.75
N LEU A 7 -27.87 20.24 -35.05
CA LEU A 7 -27.04 19.30 -35.82
C LEU A 7 -25.50 19.47 -35.80
N PRO A 8 -24.82 20.15 -34.88
CA PRO A 8 -23.35 20.16 -34.92
C PRO A 8 -22.64 19.13 -34.06
N VAL A 9 -23.30 18.43 -33.15
CA VAL A 9 -22.62 17.46 -32.23
C VAL A 9 -22.44 16.07 -32.83
N LEU A 10 -23.21 15.75 -33.89
CA LEU A 10 -23.12 14.44 -34.54
C LEU A 10 -22.08 14.32 -35.65
N LEU A 11 -21.38 15.38 -36.02
CA LEU A 11 -20.43 15.40 -37.14
C LEU A 11 -18.96 15.21 -36.73
N LEU A 12 -18.63 15.23 -35.44
CA LEU A 12 -17.24 15.01 -34.98
C LEU A 12 -16.90 13.53 -34.73
N ALA A 13 -17.87 12.66 -34.61
CA ALA A 13 -17.63 11.23 -34.40
C ALA A 13 -17.41 10.43 -35.71
N PHE A 14 -17.65 11.04 -36.90
CA PHE A 14 -17.57 10.34 -38.20
C PHE A 14 -16.28 10.61 -39.00
N PHE A 15 -15.38 11.46 -38.52
CA PHE A 15 -14.17 11.83 -39.27
C PHE A 15 -12.88 11.11 -38.87
N PHE A 16 -12.90 10.17 -37.93
CA PHE A 16 -11.71 9.42 -37.53
C PHE A 16 -11.59 8.01 -38.09
N LEU A 17 -12.48 7.58 -38.98
CA LEU A 17 -12.48 6.21 -39.56
C LEU A 17 -12.17 6.15 -41.08
N LEU A 18 -11.61 7.17 -41.67
CA LEU A 18 -11.25 7.16 -43.11
C LEU A 18 -9.87 7.78 -43.35
N SER A 19 -8.82 7.11 -42.91
CA SER A 19 -7.46 7.35 -43.45
C SER A 19 -6.54 6.18 -43.09
N CYS A 20 -6.60 5.11 -43.89
CA CYS A 20 -5.46 4.29 -44.30
C CYS A 20 -5.93 3.34 -45.39
N GLY A 21 -5.90 3.81 -46.59
CA GLY A 21 -5.96 2.95 -47.77
C GLY A 21 -4.56 2.63 -48.25
N ILE A 22 -4.26 1.36 -48.45
CA ILE A 22 -3.26 0.90 -49.44
C ILE A 22 -3.77 -0.39 -50.05
N SER A 23 -3.74 -0.38 -51.39
CA SER A 23 -4.24 -1.31 -52.36
C SER A 23 -3.33 -2.52 -52.59
N ASN A 24 -3.94 -3.71 -52.65
CA ASN A 24 -3.95 -4.85 -53.63
C ASN A 24 -2.65 -5.34 -54.29
N PRO A 25 -2.59 -6.59 -54.90
CA PRO A 25 -3.62 -7.60 -55.11
C PRO A 25 -3.18 -9.10 -55.01
N MET A 26 -4.21 -9.99 -54.96
CA MET A 26 -4.33 -11.34 -55.51
C MET A 26 -3.56 -12.55 -54.97
N GLN A 27 -4.24 -13.50 -54.37
CA GLN A 27 -4.56 -14.82 -55.02
C GLN A 27 -5.59 -15.63 -54.22
N GLU A 28 -6.51 -16.25 -54.95
CA GLU A 28 -7.63 -17.08 -54.53
C GLU A 28 -7.21 -18.33 -53.75
N SER A 29 -7.91 -18.63 -52.64
CA SER A 29 -8.34 -20.01 -52.34
C SER A 29 -9.62 -19.97 -51.50
N SER A 30 -10.68 -20.46 -52.12
CA SER A 30 -12.01 -20.66 -51.55
C SER A 30 -11.95 -21.66 -50.39
N LYS A 31 -12.44 -21.23 -49.22
CA LYS A 31 -13.03 -22.10 -48.18
C LYS A 31 -14.29 -21.44 -47.65
N GLU A 32 -15.39 -22.18 -47.75
CA GLU A 32 -16.68 -21.83 -47.17
C GLU A 32 -16.53 -21.51 -45.69
N PHE A 33 -16.78 -20.26 -45.32
CA PHE A 33 -17.04 -19.86 -43.94
C PHE A 33 -18.54 -20.01 -43.69
N SER A 34 -18.92 -20.76 -42.68
CA SER A 34 -20.30 -20.99 -42.31
C SER A 34 -20.97 -19.71 -41.77
N GLU A 35 -22.25 -19.53 -42.12
CA GLU A 35 -23.10 -18.41 -41.63
C GLU A 35 -23.16 -18.26 -40.09
N GLU A 36 -22.71 -19.27 -39.38
CA GLU A 36 -22.67 -19.32 -37.92
C GLU A 36 -21.56 -18.44 -37.33
N THR A 37 -20.40 -18.29 -38.01
CA THR A 37 -19.28 -17.44 -37.56
C THR A 37 -19.61 -15.97 -37.74
N LEU A 38 -20.31 -15.57 -38.79
CA LEU A 38 -20.78 -14.20 -39.02
C LEU A 38 -21.88 -13.79 -38.03
N ARG A 39 -22.69 -14.73 -37.55
CA ARG A 39 -23.68 -14.45 -36.48
C ARG A 39 -23.03 -14.26 -35.12
N GLN A 40 -21.95 -14.98 -34.79
CA GLN A 40 -21.24 -14.82 -33.54
C GLN A 40 -20.45 -13.50 -33.46
N GLU A 41 -19.81 -13.08 -34.54
CA GLU A 41 -19.15 -11.79 -34.61
C GLU A 41 -20.14 -10.60 -34.50
N SER A 42 -21.31 -10.68 -35.17
CA SER A 42 -22.34 -9.65 -35.11
C SER A 42 -23.05 -9.56 -33.74
N VAL A 43 -23.08 -10.65 -32.98
CA VAL A 43 -23.65 -10.66 -31.62
C VAL A 43 -22.65 -10.08 -30.61
N ASN A 44 -21.35 -10.34 -30.80
CA ASN A 44 -20.30 -9.77 -29.94
C ASN A 44 -20.17 -8.25 -30.14
N GLU A 45 -20.14 -7.76 -31.41
CA GLU A 45 -20.12 -6.31 -31.67
C GLU A 45 -21.35 -5.59 -31.11
N LYS A 46 -22.53 -6.25 -31.14
CA LYS A 46 -23.74 -5.68 -30.59
C LYS A 46 -23.72 -5.61 -29.06
N SER A 47 -23.17 -6.63 -28.38
CA SER A 47 -23.04 -6.65 -26.93
C SER A 47 -22.02 -5.64 -26.39
N GLU A 48 -20.90 -5.46 -27.11
CA GLU A 48 -19.89 -4.44 -26.73
C GLU A 48 -20.40 -3.01 -26.98
N THR A 49 -21.19 -2.80 -28.05
CA THR A 49 -21.80 -1.49 -28.33
C THR A 49 -22.92 -1.15 -27.36
N GLU A 50 -23.75 -2.14 -26.97
CA GLU A 50 -24.78 -1.96 -25.95
C GLU A 50 -24.17 -1.70 -24.56
N ALA A 51 -23.11 -2.42 -24.17
CA ALA A 51 -22.39 -2.18 -22.91
C ALA A 51 -21.71 -0.81 -22.90
N TYR A 52 -21.12 -0.36 -24.03
CA TYR A 52 -20.54 0.97 -24.14
C TYR A 52 -21.58 2.09 -24.07
N ILE A 53 -22.77 1.86 -24.64
CA ILE A 53 -23.90 2.82 -24.58
C ILE A 53 -24.49 2.87 -23.17
N GLU A 54 -24.63 1.74 -22.47
CA GLU A 54 -25.08 1.69 -21.07
C GLU A 54 -24.09 2.42 -20.15
N THR A 55 -22.79 2.12 -20.24
CA THR A 55 -21.73 2.79 -19.46
C THR A 55 -21.69 4.31 -19.74
N SER A 56 -21.93 4.72 -20.99
CA SER A 56 -21.99 6.14 -21.36
C SER A 56 -23.26 6.82 -20.82
N LEU A 57 -24.38 6.11 -20.76
CA LEU A 57 -25.65 6.63 -20.20
C LEU A 57 -25.57 6.77 -18.68
N GLU A 58 -24.93 5.82 -17.97
CA GLU A 58 -24.67 5.94 -16.54
C GLU A 58 -23.70 7.09 -16.22
N ALA A 59 -22.63 7.23 -16.98
CA ALA A 59 -21.71 8.36 -16.86
C ALA A 59 -22.43 9.71 -17.08
N VAL A 60 -23.33 9.82 -18.07
CA VAL A 60 -24.12 11.03 -18.32
C VAL A 60 -25.13 11.28 -17.18
N GLN A 61 -25.71 10.24 -16.57
CA GLN A 61 -26.60 10.40 -15.43
C GLN A 61 -25.85 10.84 -14.17
N ILE A 62 -24.67 10.30 -13.92
CA ILE A 62 -23.80 10.72 -12.80
C ILE A 62 -23.34 12.15 -13.02
N MET A 63 -22.87 12.50 -14.20
CA MET A 63 -22.46 13.88 -14.53
C MET A 63 -23.62 14.88 -14.38
N SER A 64 -24.84 14.50 -14.74
CA SER A 64 -26.05 15.32 -14.55
C SER A 64 -26.39 15.57 -13.07
N ALA A 65 -25.97 14.70 -12.15
CA ALA A 65 -26.17 14.89 -10.72
C ALA A 65 -25.23 15.95 -10.11
N TYR A 66 -24.17 16.30 -10.84
CA TYR A 66 -23.18 17.34 -10.47
C TYR A 66 -23.46 18.70 -11.12
N ALA A 67 -24.56 18.84 -11.87
CA ALA A 67 -25.01 20.11 -12.41
C ALA A 67 -25.53 21.00 -11.28
N GLY A 68 -24.71 21.95 -10.81
CA GLY A 68 -25.13 22.96 -9.83
C GLY A 68 -26.01 24.04 -10.49
N GLU A 69 -27.05 24.50 -9.81
CA GLU A 69 -27.79 25.73 -10.15
C GLU A 69 -26.91 26.97 -9.87
N GLY A 70 -25.75 27.09 -10.53
CA GLY A 70 -24.85 28.22 -10.38
C GLY A 70 -25.07 29.27 -11.45
N SER A 71 -25.20 30.51 -11.06
CA SER A 71 -25.48 31.69 -11.93
C SER A 71 -24.28 32.16 -12.76
N LYS A 72 -23.19 31.41 -12.87
CA LYS A 72 -22.00 31.81 -13.64
C LYS A 72 -22.08 31.32 -15.09
N PRO A 73 -21.64 32.11 -16.05
CA PRO A 73 -21.61 31.72 -17.48
C PRO A 73 -20.69 30.51 -17.72
N ASP A 74 -20.91 29.81 -18.83
CA ASP A 74 -19.97 28.81 -19.31
C ASP A 74 -18.58 29.44 -19.52
N GLY A 75 -17.53 28.76 -19.07
CA GLY A 75 -16.16 29.26 -19.11
C GLY A 75 -15.20 28.50 -18.22
N ILE A 76 -13.94 28.95 -18.23
CA ILE A 76 -12.88 28.39 -17.39
C ILE A 76 -12.61 29.37 -16.25
N TYR A 77 -12.65 28.89 -15.03
CA TYR A 77 -12.48 29.64 -13.80
C TYR A 77 -11.33 29.10 -12.96
N VAL A 78 -10.64 30.00 -12.28
CA VAL A 78 -9.74 29.62 -11.18
C VAL A 78 -10.57 29.63 -9.91
N PRO A 79 -10.59 28.56 -9.11
CA PRO A 79 -11.36 28.55 -7.86
C PRO A 79 -10.85 29.64 -6.90
N ALA A 80 -11.78 30.39 -6.32
CA ALA A 80 -11.48 31.37 -5.29
C ALA A 80 -11.14 30.68 -3.95
N VAL A 81 -11.79 29.52 -3.70
CA VAL A 81 -11.53 28.67 -2.54
C VAL A 81 -11.40 27.23 -3.00
N PHE A 82 -10.34 26.57 -2.57
CA PHE A 82 -10.16 25.14 -2.68
C PHE A 82 -9.64 24.61 -1.35
N ASN A 83 -10.44 23.80 -0.69
CA ASN A 83 -10.05 23.11 0.54
C ASN A 83 -10.14 21.60 0.34
N TYR A 84 -9.27 20.88 1.02
CA TYR A 84 -9.36 19.43 1.09
C TYR A 84 -8.91 18.93 2.47
N SER A 85 -9.42 17.75 2.84
CA SER A 85 -9.01 17.01 4.03
C SER A 85 -8.88 15.53 3.68
N GLY A 86 -8.25 14.75 4.54
CA GLY A 86 -7.98 13.32 4.30
C GLY A 86 -6.57 13.04 3.79
N GLY A 87 -6.27 11.76 3.64
CA GLY A 87 -4.93 11.28 3.31
C GLY A 87 -3.92 11.51 4.45
N SER A 88 -2.65 11.18 4.17
CA SER A 88 -1.56 11.27 5.16
C SER A 88 -0.90 12.65 5.27
N GLY A 89 -1.40 13.66 4.55
CA GLY A 89 -0.80 15.00 4.46
C GLY A 89 0.49 15.10 3.65
N ARG A 90 0.96 14.00 3.07
CA ARG A 90 2.22 13.93 2.29
C ARG A 90 2.04 14.29 0.82
N VAL A 91 0.84 14.09 0.31
CA VAL A 91 0.45 14.48 -1.03
C VAL A 91 -0.44 15.71 -0.90
N THR A 92 -0.04 16.79 -1.52
CA THR A 92 -0.90 17.97 -1.64
C THR A 92 -1.82 17.81 -2.83
N ILE A 93 -3.06 18.24 -2.65
CA ILE A 93 -4.05 18.27 -3.70
C ILE A 93 -4.29 19.75 -4.04
N SER A 94 -4.37 20.05 -5.32
CA SER A 94 -4.68 21.39 -5.81
C SER A 94 -5.73 21.32 -6.91
N CYS A 95 -6.51 22.38 -7.03
CA CYS A 95 -7.42 22.60 -8.14
C CYS A 95 -6.93 23.78 -8.97
N GLU A 96 -6.43 23.50 -10.18
CA GLU A 96 -5.89 24.56 -11.04
C GLU A 96 -6.98 25.38 -11.71
N LYS A 97 -8.06 24.71 -12.11
CA LYS A 97 -9.19 25.34 -12.82
C LYS A 97 -10.46 24.52 -12.69
N VAL A 98 -11.57 25.19 -12.86
CA VAL A 98 -12.91 24.61 -13.01
C VAL A 98 -13.48 25.08 -14.35
N GLU A 99 -13.95 24.16 -15.16
CA GLU A 99 -14.60 24.41 -16.43
C GLU A 99 -16.12 24.25 -16.25
N LEU A 100 -16.85 25.33 -16.50
CA LEU A 100 -18.32 25.34 -16.50
C LEU A 100 -18.82 25.20 -17.93
N SER A 101 -19.68 24.24 -18.19
CA SER A 101 -20.31 24.05 -19.49
C SER A 101 -21.70 23.45 -19.36
N GLY A 102 -22.73 24.16 -19.83
CA GLY A 102 -24.09 23.64 -19.80
C GLY A 102 -24.68 23.38 -18.42
N GLY A 103 -24.15 24.01 -17.37
CA GLY A 103 -24.53 23.82 -15.99
C GLY A 103 -23.71 22.74 -15.26
N GLU A 104 -22.78 22.07 -15.93
CA GLU A 104 -21.85 21.11 -15.33
C GLU A 104 -20.53 21.80 -14.94
N ALA A 105 -19.94 21.38 -13.82
CA ALA A 105 -18.66 21.87 -13.34
C ALA A 105 -17.63 20.71 -13.35
N ILE A 106 -16.52 20.89 -14.08
CA ILE A 106 -15.43 19.93 -14.15
C ILE A 106 -14.15 20.60 -13.61
N ALA A 107 -13.64 20.08 -12.49
CA ALA A 107 -12.42 20.57 -11.86
C ALA A 107 -11.19 19.81 -12.36
N SER A 108 -10.08 20.52 -12.60
CA SER A 108 -8.77 19.92 -12.82
C SER A 108 -8.08 19.75 -11.48
N ILE A 109 -8.13 18.55 -10.91
CA ILE A 109 -7.57 18.19 -9.61
C ILE A 109 -6.20 17.56 -9.81
N ALA A 110 -5.16 18.14 -9.24
CA ALA A 110 -3.79 17.66 -9.32
C ALA A 110 -3.29 17.19 -7.95
N PHE A 111 -2.74 15.99 -7.92
CA PHE A 111 -2.01 15.43 -6.78
C PHE A 111 -0.52 15.64 -6.99
N SER A 112 0.21 16.08 -5.95
CA SER A 112 1.68 16.25 -5.97
C SER A 112 2.43 14.92 -5.94
N SER A 113 1.88 13.89 -6.56
CA SER A 113 2.44 12.55 -6.68
C SER A 113 2.04 11.96 -8.03
N PRO A 114 2.96 11.32 -8.78
CA PRO A 114 2.64 10.65 -10.04
C PRO A 114 1.96 9.29 -9.85
N ASN A 115 1.77 8.85 -8.61
CA ASN A 115 1.39 7.48 -8.29
C ASN A 115 -0.12 7.27 -8.10
N TYR A 116 -0.97 8.26 -8.40
CA TYR A 116 -2.42 8.08 -8.40
C TYR A 116 -2.87 7.56 -9.77
N GLU A 117 -3.33 6.31 -9.79
CA GLU A 117 -3.76 5.61 -11.01
C GLU A 117 -5.11 6.10 -11.52
N TYR A 118 -6.06 6.26 -10.60
CA TYR A 118 -7.38 6.80 -10.88
C TYR A 118 -7.93 7.51 -9.65
N ILE A 119 -8.96 8.28 -9.88
CA ILE A 119 -9.85 8.73 -8.81
C ILE A 119 -11.26 8.21 -9.06
N ARG A 120 -12.02 8.07 -7.99
CA ARG A 120 -13.42 7.68 -8.04
C ARG A 120 -14.27 8.72 -7.32
N VAL A 121 -15.36 9.12 -7.97
CA VAL A 121 -16.40 9.97 -7.40
C VAL A 121 -17.71 9.19 -7.55
N ASP A 122 -18.34 8.85 -6.45
CA ASP A 122 -19.40 7.87 -6.41
C ASP A 122 -18.96 6.57 -7.13
N ASP A 123 -19.69 6.11 -8.15
CA ASP A 123 -19.34 4.92 -8.94
C ASP A 123 -18.51 5.25 -10.20
N LEU A 124 -18.24 6.54 -10.47
CA LEU A 124 -17.49 6.97 -11.64
C LEU A 124 -15.97 6.87 -11.40
N LYS A 125 -15.31 5.95 -12.09
CA LYS A 125 -13.84 5.82 -12.11
C LYS A 125 -13.25 6.72 -13.20
N ILE A 126 -12.33 7.60 -12.82
CA ILE A 126 -11.72 8.62 -13.69
C ILE A 126 -10.21 8.35 -13.76
N THR A 127 -9.70 8.15 -14.97
CA THR A 127 -8.26 8.09 -15.25
C THR A 127 -7.71 9.48 -15.52
N GLY A 128 -6.42 9.71 -15.18
CA GLY A 128 -5.81 11.03 -15.24
C GLY A 128 -4.74 11.18 -16.31
N GLU A 129 -4.18 12.38 -16.36
CA GLU A 129 -2.94 12.70 -17.07
C GLU A 129 -1.79 12.69 -16.06
N TYR A 130 -0.65 12.14 -16.47
CA TYR A 130 0.47 11.89 -15.56
C TYR A 130 1.72 12.60 -16.06
N THR A 131 2.46 13.18 -15.12
CA THR A 131 3.81 13.71 -15.33
C THR A 131 4.79 12.96 -14.42
N GLU A 132 6.06 13.28 -14.46
CA GLU A 132 7.05 12.72 -13.52
C GLU A 132 6.76 13.09 -12.04
N LYS A 133 5.97 14.13 -11.79
CA LYS A 133 5.73 14.69 -10.45
C LYS A 133 4.28 14.71 -10.01
N THR A 134 3.33 14.61 -10.91
CA THR A 134 1.90 14.84 -10.62
C THR A 134 1.01 13.86 -11.35
N SER A 135 -0.15 13.57 -10.75
CA SER A 135 -1.29 12.95 -11.40
C SER A 135 -2.42 13.97 -11.43
N THR A 136 -2.98 14.29 -12.60
CA THR A 136 -4.03 15.29 -12.78
C THR A 136 -5.28 14.64 -13.36
N PHE A 137 -6.44 14.95 -12.77
CA PHE A 137 -7.72 14.35 -13.12
C PHE A 137 -8.76 15.43 -13.43
N LYS A 138 -9.61 15.16 -14.41
CA LYS A 138 -10.80 16.00 -14.71
C LYS A 138 -12.00 15.41 -14.00
N VAL A 139 -12.42 16.06 -12.94
CA VAL A 139 -13.40 15.54 -11.97
C VAL A 139 -14.68 16.34 -12.06
N PRO A 140 -15.85 15.70 -12.25
CA PRO A 140 -17.13 16.37 -12.04
C PRO A 140 -17.27 16.74 -10.57
N VAL A 141 -17.59 18.01 -10.30
CA VAL A 141 -17.65 18.55 -8.95
C VAL A 141 -18.94 19.32 -8.70
N LYS A 142 -19.34 19.34 -7.42
CA LYS A 142 -20.36 20.25 -6.91
C LYS A 142 -19.66 21.49 -6.37
N LEU A 143 -20.09 22.65 -6.80
CA LEU A 143 -19.59 23.92 -6.25
C LEU A 143 -20.32 24.25 -4.96
N ASP A 144 -19.59 24.86 -4.02
CA ASP A 144 -20.11 25.31 -2.72
C ASP A 144 -20.67 24.20 -1.81
N GLU A 145 -20.31 22.95 -2.11
CA GLU A 145 -20.64 21.77 -1.30
C GLU A 145 -19.39 20.90 -1.07
N GLU A 146 -19.34 20.23 0.09
CA GLU A 146 -18.33 19.20 0.34
C GLU A 146 -18.68 17.92 -0.42
N MET A 147 -17.67 17.30 -1.04
CA MET A 147 -17.84 16.02 -1.72
C MET A 147 -16.66 15.08 -1.43
N THR A 148 -16.95 13.78 -1.49
CA THR A 148 -15.93 12.74 -1.31
C THR A 148 -15.31 12.37 -2.66
N LEU A 149 -13.97 12.31 -2.67
CA LEU A 149 -13.16 11.88 -3.79
C LEU A 149 -12.26 10.74 -3.29
N ILE A 150 -12.26 9.61 -3.96
CA ILE A 150 -11.42 8.46 -3.62
C ILE A 150 -10.28 8.38 -4.64
N GLY A 151 -9.05 8.55 -4.18
CA GLY A 151 -7.86 8.44 -5.00
C GLY A 151 -7.19 7.06 -4.83
N CYS A 152 -7.00 6.31 -5.92
CA CYS A 152 -6.27 5.05 -5.89
C CYS A 152 -4.80 5.31 -6.18
N THR A 153 -3.94 5.05 -5.17
CA THR A 153 -2.49 5.16 -5.32
C THR A 153 -1.83 3.80 -5.55
N THR A 154 -0.84 3.78 -6.42
CA THR A 154 0.03 2.62 -6.69
C THR A 154 1.42 2.76 -6.06
N ALA A 155 1.62 3.78 -5.22
CA ALA A 155 2.87 3.99 -4.50
C ALA A 155 3.20 2.87 -3.49
N MET A 156 2.24 2.00 -3.21
CA MET A 156 2.34 0.89 -2.26
C MET A 156 2.44 -0.45 -2.98
N SER A 157 2.75 -1.51 -2.22
CA SER A 157 2.85 -2.88 -2.75
C SER A 157 1.57 -3.44 -3.37
N SER A 158 0.43 -2.80 -3.11
CA SER A 158 -0.86 -3.04 -3.79
C SER A 158 -1.54 -1.69 -4.06
N PRO A 159 -2.37 -1.57 -5.13
CA PRO A 159 -3.20 -0.40 -5.35
C PRO A 159 -4.07 -0.13 -4.11
N HIS A 160 -4.10 1.13 -3.68
CA HIS A 160 -4.78 1.51 -2.46
C HIS A 160 -5.66 2.73 -2.68
N GLU A 161 -6.91 2.65 -2.24
CA GLU A 161 -7.88 3.75 -2.30
C GLU A 161 -7.78 4.59 -1.02
N ILE A 162 -7.64 5.90 -1.19
CA ILE A 162 -7.57 6.90 -0.12
C ILE A 162 -8.73 7.86 -0.29
N SER A 163 -9.50 8.07 0.78
CA SER A 163 -10.63 8.99 0.78
C SER A 163 -10.16 10.42 1.06
N TYR A 164 -10.68 11.37 0.32
CA TYR A 164 -10.50 12.80 0.50
C TYR A 164 -11.85 13.49 0.49
N THR A 165 -12.04 14.49 1.34
CA THR A 165 -13.15 15.43 1.23
C THR A 165 -12.64 16.70 0.57
N ILE A 166 -13.27 17.16 -0.49
CA ILE A 166 -12.93 18.41 -1.18
C ILE A 166 -14.09 19.40 -1.14
N TYR A 167 -13.76 20.68 -1.11
CA TYR A 167 -14.71 21.80 -1.24
C TYR A 167 -14.15 22.81 -2.23
N ILE A 168 -14.97 23.23 -3.18
CA ILE A 168 -14.59 24.18 -4.25
C ILE A 168 -15.63 25.29 -4.32
N SER A 169 -15.16 26.56 -4.26
CA SER A 169 -16.00 27.72 -4.53
C SER A 169 -15.34 28.64 -5.55
N LEU A 170 -16.16 29.22 -6.43
CA LEU A 170 -15.73 30.22 -7.41
C LEU A 170 -15.94 31.65 -6.93
N ASP A 171 -16.53 31.85 -5.76
CA ASP A 171 -16.78 33.14 -5.14
C ASP A 171 -15.92 33.34 -3.89
N GLU A 172 -15.38 34.55 -3.68
CA GLU A 172 -14.66 34.87 -2.46
C GLU A 172 -15.65 34.87 -1.28
N ILE A 173 -15.36 34.04 -0.27
CA ILE A 173 -16.13 34.05 0.98
C ILE A 173 -15.73 35.32 1.73
N SER A 174 -16.64 36.28 1.85
CA SER A 174 -16.44 37.49 2.64
C SER A 174 -16.19 37.13 4.12
N GLY A 175 -14.92 37.00 4.53
CA GLY A 175 -14.54 36.78 5.93
C GLY A 175 -13.42 35.77 6.19
N ALA A 176 -12.87 35.09 5.18
CA ALA A 176 -11.76 34.16 5.39
C ALA A 176 -10.44 34.78 4.88
N THR A 177 -9.54 35.10 5.81
CA THR A 177 -8.17 35.49 5.50
C THR A 177 -7.40 34.28 4.97
N ASN A 178 -6.88 34.39 3.76
CA ASN A 178 -5.96 33.44 3.15
C ASN A 178 -4.73 33.23 4.04
N ASN A 179 -4.58 32.06 4.60
CA ASN A 179 -3.30 31.61 5.16
C ASN A 179 -3.11 30.13 4.84
N PRO A 180 -2.12 29.76 4.03
CA PRO A 180 -1.78 28.37 3.81
C PRO A 180 -0.80 27.96 4.90
N ALA A 181 -1.24 27.29 5.95
CA ALA A 181 -0.45 26.35 6.74
C ALA A 181 -1.14 25.98 8.07
N SER A 182 -1.16 24.70 8.35
CA SER A 182 -1.19 24.05 9.67
C SER A 182 -2.27 24.52 10.65
N SER A 183 -3.30 23.72 10.85
CA SER A 183 -4.15 23.77 12.02
C SER A 183 -3.84 22.62 12.95
N ALA A 184 -3.01 22.90 13.97
CA ALA A 184 -3.10 22.20 15.23
C ALA A 184 -3.97 23.05 16.15
N GLY A 185 -5.06 22.50 16.66
CA GLY A 185 -5.97 23.19 17.56
C GLY A 185 -5.38 23.29 18.96
N GLY A 186 -5.65 24.38 19.62
CA GLY A 186 -5.35 24.59 21.03
C GLY A 186 -6.04 25.82 21.58
N ASN A 187 -6.97 25.61 22.47
CA ASN A 187 -7.67 26.64 23.21
C ASN A 187 -6.74 27.36 24.20
N SER A 188 -6.84 28.71 24.19
CA SER A 188 -6.32 29.59 25.27
C SER A 188 -7.30 29.69 26.43
N PRO A 189 -6.82 30.12 27.64
CA PRO A 189 -6.95 31.53 27.97
C PRO A 189 -5.76 32.17 28.70
N GLU A 190 -5.74 33.49 28.57
CA GLU A 190 -4.89 34.55 29.09
C GLU A 190 -4.34 34.41 30.53
N SER A 191 -3.10 34.84 30.80
CA SER A 191 -2.78 36.17 31.38
C SER A 191 -1.30 36.32 31.75
N SER A 192 -0.80 37.53 31.44
CA SER A 192 0.20 38.37 32.11
C SER A 192 1.65 37.96 32.34
N ALA A 193 2.51 38.67 31.61
CA ALA A 193 3.75 39.41 31.97
C ALA A 193 4.70 38.85 33.05
N ASP A 194 5.97 38.66 32.75
CA ASP A 194 7.06 39.63 32.99
C ASP A 194 8.45 39.09 32.54
N GLU A 195 9.29 40.05 32.22
CA GLU A 195 10.66 40.10 31.72
C GLU A 195 11.70 39.10 32.26
N SER A 196 12.61 38.74 31.44
CA SER A 196 14.04 39.12 31.32
C SER A 196 15.03 37.95 31.21
N SER A 197 15.95 38.19 30.33
CA SER A 197 17.37 37.80 30.27
C SER A 197 17.82 36.86 29.18
N ALA A 198 18.52 37.49 28.24
CA ALA A 198 19.31 36.95 27.17
C ALA A 198 20.54 36.17 27.64
N VAL A 199 20.92 35.12 26.95
CA VAL A 199 22.33 34.77 26.66
C VAL A 199 22.46 34.22 25.26
N ASN A 200 23.28 34.88 24.44
CA ASN A 200 23.70 34.52 23.10
C ASN A 200 24.56 33.26 23.09
N ALA A 201 24.38 32.42 22.09
CA ALA A 201 25.46 31.64 21.51
C ALA A 201 25.23 31.51 19.98
N GLU A 202 26.01 32.29 19.23
CA GLU A 202 26.17 32.17 17.77
C GLU A 202 26.87 30.88 17.43
N THR A 203 26.31 30.13 16.50
CA THR A 203 27.09 29.16 15.72
C THR A 203 26.83 29.40 14.23
N LYS A 204 27.86 29.87 13.54
CA LYS A 204 27.94 30.11 12.11
C LYS A 204 27.76 28.79 11.35
N VAL A 205 26.78 28.72 10.48
CA VAL A 205 26.74 27.73 9.39
C VAL A 205 27.13 28.43 8.09
N LYS A 206 28.16 27.90 7.45
CA LYS A 206 28.62 28.32 6.13
C LYS A 206 27.63 27.88 5.07
N HIS A 207 27.23 28.79 4.19
CA HIS A 207 26.64 28.51 2.90
C HIS A 207 27.72 27.95 1.96
N GLU A 208 27.48 26.78 1.38
CA GLU A 208 28.06 26.39 0.10
C GLU A 208 26.90 26.16 -0.88
N GLU A 209 26.98 26.89 -2.00
CA GLU A 209 26.06 26.81 -3.12
C GLU A 209 26.39 25.59 -4.00
N GLY A 210 25.35 24.97 -4.56
CA GLY A 210 25.45 24.19 -5.79
C GLY A 210 25.35 22.68 -5.63
N GLY A 211 24.13 22.15 -5.65
CA GLY A 211 23.83 20.73 -5.86
C GLY A 211 22.44 20.60 -6.45
N GLU A 212 22.37 20.08 -7.68
CA GLU A 212 21.11 19.80 -8.39
C GLU A 212 20.16 18.94 -7.55
N VAL A 213 18.96 19.45 -7.32
CA VAL A 213 17.88 18.73 -6.64
C VAL A 213 17.34 17.67 -7.60
N ARG A 214 17.71 16.42 -7.39
CA ARG A 214 17.01 15.27 -7.98
C ARG A 214 15.72 15.04 -7.21
N SER A 215 14.58 15.25 -7.86
CA SER A 215 13.25 15.04 -7.30
C SER A 215 12.89 13.55 -7.34
N GLY A 216 12.93 12.89 -6.18
CA GLY A 216 12.34 11.57 -5.96
C GLY A 216 10.94 11.70 -5.35
N SER A 217 10.04 10.78 -5.68
CA SER A 217 8.64 10.79 -5.23
C SER A 217 8.49 10.57 -3.72
N GLY A 218 7.56 11.26 -3.08
CA GLY A 218 7.49 11.41 -1.62
C GLY A 218 7.21 10.14 -0.77
N THR A 219 6.92 8.98 -1.37
CA THR A 219 6.82 7.69 -0.66
C THR A 219 8.15 6.92 -0.64
N GLU A 220 8.99 7.17 -1.62
CA GLU A 220 10.35 6.64 -1.71
C GLU A 220 11.26 7.37 -0.71
N ASP A 221 11.09 8.68 -0.53
CA ASP A 221 11.80 9.47 0.49
C ASP A 221 11.56 8.98 1.91
N ILE A 222 10.37 8.41 2.21
CA ILE A 222 10.11 7.83 3.52
C ILE A 222 10.81 6.50 3.70
N ARG A 223 10.82 5.62 2.71
CA ARG A 223 11.57 4.36 2.80
C ARG A 223 13.07 4.61 2.88
N ALA A 224 13.62 5.53 2.10
CA ALA A 224 15.02 5.89 2.15
C ALA A 224 15.37 6.65 3.45
N GLY A 225 14.60 7.66 3.84
CA GLY A 225 14.79 8.37 5.09
C GLY A 225 14.51 7.54 6.34
N VAL A 226 13.57 6.58 6.26
CA VAL A 226 13.31 5.60 7.32
C VAL A 226 14.44 4.59 7.43
N LYS A 227 15.12 4.19 6.35
CA LYS A 227 16.24 3.22 6.40
C LYS A 227 17.45 3.74 7.16
N ASP A 228 17.89 4.96 6.91
CA ASP A 228 19.01 5.56 7.65
C ASP A 228 18.60 5.84 9.10
N GLN A 229 17.35 6.24 9.34
CA GLN A 229 16.78 6.41 10.66
C GLN A 229 16.52 5.06 11.38
N ILE A 230 16.16 3.97 10.66
CA ILE A 230 15.92 2.66 11.26
C ILE A 230 17.16 2.15 12.02
N ASN A 231 18.35 2.31 11.50
CA ASN A 231 19.55 1.86 12.19
C ASN A 231 19.84 2.69 13.46
N ASP A 232 19.64 3.99 13.43
CA ASP A 232 19.83 4.87 14.59
C ASP A 232 18.69 4.73 15.61
N LEU A 233 17.45 4.61 15.14
CA LEU A 233 16.27 4.42 15.98
C LEU A 233 16.27 3.02 16.63
N SER A 234 16.65 1.96 15.92
CA SER A 234 16.73 0.60 16.48
C SER A 234 17.77 0.49 17.58
N LEU A 235 18.92 1.17 17.44
CA LEU A 235 19.92 1.26 18.51
C LEU A 235 19.40 2.01 19.75
N ASN A 236 18.47 2.93 19.56
CA ASN A 236 17.82 3.66 20.64
C ASN A 236 16.72 2.85 21.29
N LEU A 237 15.91 2.08 20.53
CA LEU A 237 14.83 1.25 21.08
C LEU A 237 15.31 0.23 22.13
N THR A 238 16.40 -0.48 21.85
CA THR A 238 16.96 -1.47 22.80
C THR A 238 17.67 -0.86 23.99
N LYS A 239 18.08 0.42 23.89
CA LYS A 239 18.78 1.16 24.97
C LYS A 239 17.86 2.07 25.76
N ASP A 240 16.71 2.44 25.20
CA ASP A 240 15.72 3.32 25.84
C ASP A 240 14.86 2.52 26.83
N ILE A 241 15.51 2.09 27.90
CA ILE A 241 14.82 1.41 29.01
C ILE A 241 14.09 2.47 29.81
N SER A 242 12.81 2.63 29.57
CA SER A 242 11.99 3.60 30.27
C SER A 242 11.86 3.26 31.75
N THR A 243 12.02 4.26 32.62
CA THR A 243 11.69 4.13 34.03
C THR A 243 10.19 4.24 34.22
N ILE A 244 9.57 3.18 34.74
CA ILE A 244 8.13 3.15 35.05
C ILE A 244 7.98 3.19 36.58
N GLU A 245 7.16 4.12 37.07
CA GLU A 245 6.98 4.33 38.51
C GLU A 245 6.42 3.04 39.18
N GLY A 246 7.09 2.60 40.24
CA GLY A 246 6.69 1.40 40.98
C GLY A 246 7.11 0.07 40.36
N LEU A 247 7.77 0.06 39.21
CA LEU A 247 8.25 -1.15 38.53
C LEU A 247 9.78 -1.18 38.46
N LYS A 248 10.32 -2.37 38.64
CA LYS A 248 11.76 -2.63 38.51
C LYS A 248 12.02 -3.33 37.16
N TYR A 249 12.89 -2.72 36.35
CA TYR A 249 13.39 -3.37 35.13
C TYR A 249 14.16 -4.66 35.46
N ASP A 250 13.93 -5.70 34.69
CA ASP A 250 14.59 -7.00 34.79
C ASP A 250 15.56 -7.23 33.63
N HIS A 251 15.04 -7.39 32.41
CA HIS A 251 15.84 -7.62 31.21
C HIS A 251 15.12 -7.16 29.95
N SER A 252 15.81 -7.22 28.81
CA SER A 252 15.24 -6.97 27.47
C SER A 252 15.34 -8.21 26.61
N MET A 253 14.39 -8.37 25.69
CA MET A 253 14.46 -9.41 24.65
C MET A 253 15.67 -9.16 23.75
N GLU A 254 16.51 -10.16 23.56
CA GLU A 254 17.59 -10.10 22.57
C GLU A 254 17.03 -10.40 21.17
N LEU A 255 17.16 -9.46 20.23
CA LEU A 255 16.76 -9.62 18.84
C LEU A 255 18.01 -9.87 17.98
N LYS A 256 17.88 -10.77 16.99
CA LYS A 256 18.98 -11.10 16.07
C LYS A 256 18.87 -10.39 14.73
N TYR A 257 17.66 -10.20 14.23
CA TYR A 257 17.39 -9.71 12.87
C TYR A 257 16.44 -8.54 12.84
N ALA A 258 15.38 -8.55 13.66
CA ALA A 258 14.40 -7.47 13.72
C ALA A 258 15.00 -6.20 14.31
N LYS A 259 14.59 -5.06 13.76
CA LYS A 259 15.05 -3.72 14.15
C LYS A 259 13.91 -2.78 14.50
N GLY A 260 12.68 -3.16 14.17
CA GLY A 260 11.50 -2.31 14.28
C GLY A 260 10.84 -2.29 15.67
N PHE A 261 11.32 -3.11 16.62
CA PHE A 261 10.75 -3.15 17.97
C PHE A 261 11.77 -3.49 19.04
N ALA A 262 11.39 -3.28 20.30
CA ALA A 262 12.07 -3.82 21.49
C ALA A 262 11.04 -4.26 22.53
N VAL A 263 11.37 -5.26 23.35
CA VAL A 263 10.55 -5.70 24.48
C VAL A 263 11.39 -5.66 25.75
N HIS A 264 10.93 -4.91 26.73
CA HIS A 264 11.55 -4.75 28.04
C HIS A 264 10.65 -5.39 29.11
N TYR A 265 11.24 -6.23 29.92
CA TYR A 265 10.54 -6.97 30.98
C TYR A 265 10.79 -6.28 32.33
N TYR A 266 9.73 -6.16 33.10
CA TYR A 266 9.74 -5.61 34.45
C TYR A 266 9.21 -6.64 35.44
N ASP A 267 9.40 -6.39 36.73
CA ASP A 267 8.77 -7.20 37.76
C ASP A 267 7.23 -7.18 37.65
N ASN A 268 6.58 -8.06 38.43
CA ASN A 268 5.12 -8.22 38.38
C ASN A 268 4.54 -8.61 36.99
N ASP A 269 5.35 -9.28 36.16
CA ASP A 269 4.95 -9.74 34.82
C ASP A 269 4.46 -8.62 33.88
N VAL A 270 5.03 -7.42 34.04
CA VAL A 270 4.78 -6.27 33.18
C VAL A 270 5.79 -6.21 32.05
N LYS A 271 5.34 -5.90 30.86
CA LYS A 271 6.19 -5.79 29.66
C LYS A 271 5.96 -4.44 28.98
N LEU A 272 7.03 -3.79 28.56
CA LEU A 272 6.95 -2.59 27.72
C LEU A 272 7.47 -2.95 26.33
N ILE A 273 6.58 -2.83 25.34
CA ILE A 273 6.90 -3.00 23.91
C ILE A 273 7.09 -1.60 23.34
N SER A 274 8.24 -1.32 22.76
CA SER A 274 8.54 -0.08 22.05
C SER A 274 8.67 -0.37 20.55
N VAL A 275 8.09 0.48 19.72
CA VAL A 275 8.06 0.32 18.25
C VAL A 275 8.75 1.52 17.59
N ILE A 276 9.27 1.31 16.40
CA ILE A 276 10.13 2.25 15.67
C ILE A 276 9.46 3.60 15.38
N ASP A 277 8.13 3.66 15.34
CA ASP A 277 7.37 4.90 15.18
C ASP A 277 7.29 5.75 16.46
N GLY A 278 7.90 5.28 17.55
CA GLY A 278 7.87 5.92 18.87
C GLY A 278 6.67 5.52 19.73
N SER A 279 5.78 4.68 19.24
CA SER A 279 4.68 4.11 20.03
C SER A 279 5.21 3.15 21.09
N ARG A 280 4.57 3.15 22.25
CA ARG A 280 4.86 2.24 23.37
C ARG A 280 3.58 1.55 23.82
N TYR A 281 3.72 0.27 24.20
CA TYR A 281 2.61 -0.55 24.67
C TYR A 281 3.01 -1.20 25.98
N LEU A 282 2.33 -0.78 27.07
CA LEU A 282 2.54 -1.38 28.39
C LEU A 282 1.56 -2.54 28.57
N VAL A 283 2.07 -3.75 28.52
CA VAL A 283 1.28 -4.98 28.74
C VAL A 283 1.31 -5.29 30.22
N ILE A 284 0.13 -5.27 30.85
CA ILE A 284 -0.02 -5.50 32.30
C ILE A 284 -0.92 -6.72 32.58
N PRO A 285 -0.66 -7.48 33.66
CA PRO A 285 -1.49 -8.60 34.07
C PRO A 285 -2.94 -8.21 34.38
N GLU A 286 -3.83 -9.20 34.32
CA GLU A 286 -5.21 -9.03 34.75
C GLU A 286 -5.30 -8.56 36.20
N GLY A 287 -6.11 -7.52 36.43
CA GLY A 287 -6.33 -6.94 37.75
C GLY A 287 -5.15 -6.13 38.31
N ALA A 288 -4.04 -5.98 37.58
CA ALA A 288 -2.94 -5.11 38.00
C ALA A 288 -3.37 -3.64 37.94
N GLU A 289 -2.92 -2.85 38.92
CA GLU A 289 -3.07 -1.40 38.90
C GLU A 289 -2.15 -0.80 37.82
N GLU A 290 -2.68 0.19 37.11
CA GLU A 290 -1.91 0.93 36.13
C GLU A 290 -0.91 1.86 36.85
N PRO A 291 0.38 1.90 36.44
CA PRO A 291 1.35 2.82 37.02
C PRO A 291 0.91 4.27 36.87
N GLY A 292 1.10 5.07 37.93
CA GLY A 292 0.62 6.44 38.00
C GLY A 292 1.25 7.39 36.97
N LYS A 293 2.45 7.05 36.46
CA LYS A 293 3.15 7.82 35.42
C LYS A 293 3.72 6.89 34.39
N LEU A 294 3.24 7.04 33.17
CA LEU A 294 3.71 6.28 32.00
C LEU A 294 4.67 7.14 31.15
N PRO A 295 5.58 6.49 30.41
CA PRO A 295 6.32 7.15 29.33
C PRO A 295 5.36 7.78 28.30
N GLU A 296 5.85 8.78 27.59
CA GLU A 296 5.06 9.41 26.51
C GLU A 296 4.69 8.37 25.43
N ASN A 297 3.55 8.58 24.76
CA ASN A 297 3.01 7.72 23.70
C ASN A 297 2.82 6.26 24.14
N THR A 298 2.43 6.02 25.39
CA THR A 298 2.21 4.68 25.92
C THR A 298 0.72 4.34 25.94
N THR A 299 0.35 3.28 25.25
CA THR A 299 -0.97 2.64 25.31
C THR A 299 -0.93 1.44 26.24
N VAL A 300 -1.89 1.32 27.17
CA VAL A 300 -1.97 0.19 28.09
C VAL A 300 -2.77 -0.94 27.46
N ILE A 301 -2.19 -2.15 27.45
CA ILE A 301 -2.83 -3.39 27.04
C ILE A 301 -2.98 -4.29 28.27
N ARG A 302 -4.20 -4.72 28.56
CA ARG A 302 -4.50 -5.58 29.71
C ARG A 302 -4.66 -7.03 29.28
N LYS A 303 -3.96 -7.93 29.99
CA LYS A 303 -4.12 -9.37 29.77
C LYS A 303 -5.40 -9.90 30.45
N PRO A 304 -5.99 -11.02 29.98
CA PRO A 304 -5.60 -11.74 28.76
C PRO A 304 -6.02 -10.97 27.48
N VAL A 305 -5.12 -10.91 26.49
CA VAL A 305 -5.46 -10.34 25.19
C VAL A 305 -6.26 -11.35 24.39
N SER A 306 -7.49 -11.02 24.07
CA SER A 306 -8.43 -11.91 23.36
C SER A 306 -9.37 -11.13 22.46
N ASN A 307 -10.08 -11.83 21.59
CA ASN A 307 -10.96 -11.24 20.58
C ASN A 307 -10.26 -10.13 19.78
N ILE A 308 -9.01 -10.40 19.40
CA ILE A 308 -8.20 -9.46 18.63
C ILE A 308 -8.88 -9.19 17.29
N TYR A 309 -8.96 -7.91 16.89
CA TYR A 309 -9.23 -7.51 15.51
C TYR A 309 -7.90 -7.42 14.77
N LEU A 310 -7.63 -8.41 13.89
CA LEU A 310 -6.38 -8.47 13.13
C LEU A 310 -6.62 -7.99 11.70
N ALA A 311 -6.27 -6.74 11.43
CA ALA A 311 -6.29 -6.12 10.10
C ALA A 311 -4.93 -6.25 9.38
N ALA A 312 -3.82 -6.39 10.13
CA ALA A 312 -2.49 -6.63 9.59
C ALA A 312 -2.35 -8.06 9.05
N THR A 313 -2.67 -8.29 7.78
CA THR A 313 -2.68 -9.63 7.15
C THR A 313 -1.34 -10.37 7.26
N SER A 314 -0.22 -9.64 7.30
CA SER A 314 1.12 -10.20 7.47
C SER A 314 1.35 -10.87 8.82
N ALA A 315 0.63 -10.46 9.86
CA ALA A 315 0.77 -11.03 11.20
C ALA A 315 0.00 -12.35 11.39
N MET A 316 -1.03 -12.61 10.57
CA MET A 316 -1.91 -13.78 10.75
C MET A 316 -1.16 -15.10 10.82
N SER A 317 -0.20 -15.33 9.93
CA SER A 317 0.58 -16.58 9.92
C SER A 317 1.48 -16.72 11.13
N LEU A 318 1.90 -15.62 11.77
CA LEU A 318 2.68 -15.65 13.01
C LEU A 318 1.82 -16.15 14.19
N PHE A 319 0.54 -15.75 14.24
CA PHE A 319 -0.42 -16.26 15.23
C PHE A 319 -0.72 -17.75 15.00
N ASP A 320 -0.88 -18.17 13.74
CA ASP A 320 -1.08 -19.58 13.39
C ASP A 320 0.13 -20.42 13.80
N ALA A 321 1.35 -19.98 13.48
CA ALA A 321 2.61 -20.65 13.84
C ALA A 321 2.79 -20.84 15.35
N MET A 322 2.29 -19.91 16.17
CA MET A 322 2.28 -20.04 17.63
C MET A 322 1.12 -20.91 18.16
N GLY A 323 0.17 -21.30 17.31
CA GLY A 323 -1.07 -21.94 17.74
C GLY A 323 -1.99 -20.99 18.52
N ALA A 324 -1.93 -19.69 18.22
CA ALA A 324 -2.66 -18.63 18.92
C ALA A 324 -3.87 -18.10 18.14
N MET A 325 -4.35 -18.80 17.11
CA MET A 325 -5.50 -18.39 16.28
C MET A 325 -6.77 -18.16 17.11
N ASP A 326 -6.93 -18.86 18.24
CA ASP A 326 -8.10 -18.70 19.11
C ASP A 326 -8.15 -17.36 19.84
N THR A 327 -7.06 -16.59 19.85
CA THR A 327 -7.05 -15.21 20.37
C THR A 327 -7.64 -14.20 19.41
N ILE A 328 -7.76 -14.56 18.12
CA ILE A 328 -8.27 -13.68 17.06
C ILE A 328 -9.78 -13.91 16.91
N GLY A 329 -10.57 -12.91 17.32
CA GLY A 329 -12.03 -12.94 17.15
C GLY A 329 -12.50 -12.32 15.84
N PHE A 330 -11.72 -11.39 15.29
CA PHE A 330 -12.09 -10.57 14.14
C PHE A 330 -10.93 -10.36 13.19
N THR A 331 -11.25 -10.15 11.91
CA THR A 331 -10.26 -9.83 10.88
C THR A 331 -10.74 -8.75 9.94
N GLY A 332 -9.80 -7.96 9.39
CA GLY A 332 -10.02 -6.95 8.36
C GLY A 332 -10.11 -7.49 6.93
N THR A 333 -9.99 -8.80 6.75
CA THR A 333 -9.96 -9.46 5.43
C THR A 333 -11.00 -10.56 5.38
N ASP A 334 -11.84 -10.57 4.34
CA ASP A 334 -12.85 -11.61 4.14
C ASP A 334 -12.21 -12.95 3.69
N VAL A 335 -13.01 -14.02 3.63
CA VAL A 335 -12.54 -15.36 3.28
C VAL A 335 -11.87 -15.41 1.91
N SER A 336 -12.33 -14.63 0.94
CA SER A 336 -11.80 -14.61 -0.44
C SER A 336 -10.42 -13.91 -0.54
N GLY A 337 -10.13 -13.03 0.39
CA GLY A 337 -8.86 -12.31 0.46
C GLY A 337 -7.72 -13.13 1.06
N TRP A 338 -8.00 -14.27 1.68
CA TRP A 338 -6.97 -15.14 2.26
C TRP A 338 -6.44 -16.16 1.25
N SER A 339 -5.12 -16.35 1.27
CA SER A 339 -4.41 -17.38 0.48
C SER A 339 -3.85 -18.50 1.36
N ILE A 340 -3.78 -18.28 2.69
CA ILE A 340 -3.41 -19.28 3.71
C ILE A 340 -4.66 -19.89 4.33
N GLU A 341 -4.57 -21.15 4.78
CA GLU A 341 -5.76 -21.95 5.15
C GLU A 341 -6.33 -21.59 6.53
N ALA A 342 -5.48 -21.38 7.54
CA ALA A 342 -5.92 -21.20 8.93
C ALA A 342 -6.99 -20.08 9.11
N PRO A 343 -6.85 -18.86 8.54
CA PRO A 343 -7.90 -17.86 8.64
C PRO A 343 -9.15 -18.20 7.84
N LYS A 344 -9.05 -18.92 6.70
CA LYS A 344 -10.23 -19.37 5.95
C LYS A 344 -11.07 -20.32 6.80
N GLU A 345 -10.44 -21.35 7.37
CA GLU A 345 -11.10 -22.32 8.25
C GLU A 345 -11.73 -21.64 9.48
N ALA A 346 -11.03 -20.65 10.05
CA ALA A 346 -11.54 -19.90 11.19
C ALA A 346 -12.78 -19.06 10.82
N LEU A 347 -12.78 -18.42 9.66
CA LEU A 347 -13.93 -17.65 9.13
C LEU A 347 -15.11 -18.58 8.76
N GLU A 348 -14.85 -19.66 8.02
CA GLU A 348 -15.88 -20.60 7.57
C GLU A 348 -16.52 -21.33 8.75
N SER A 349 -15.77 -21.64 9.79
CA SER A 349 -16.29 -22.25 11.03
C SER A 349 -16.98 -21.25 11.96
N GLY A 350 -16.90 -19.95 11.69
CA GLY A 350 -17.45 -18.90 12.54
C GLY A 350 -16.66 -18.64 13.84
N ARG A 351 -15.49 -19.24 14.03
CA ARG A 351 -14.58 -18.93 15.14
C ARG A 351 -14.01 -17.50 15.05
N MET A 352 -13.79 -17.04 13.84
CA MET A 352 -13.36 -15.68 13.53
C MET A 352 -14.40 -15.01 12.61
N LYS A 353 -14.57 -13.70 12.71
CA LYS A 353 -15.54 -12.95 11.90
C LYS A 353 -14.82 -11.86 11.09
N PHE A 354 -15.29 -11.62 9.88
CA PHE A 354 -14.92 -10.43 9.13
C PHE A 354 -15.63 -9.21 9.73
N ALA A 355 -14.88 -8.27 10.26
CA ALA A 355 -15.40 -7.06 10.92
C ALA A 355 -15.06 -5.78 10.14
N GLY A 356 -15.15 -5.85 8.80
CA GLY A 356 -14.83 -4.71 7.94
C GLY A 356 -13.33 -4.55 7.70
N LYS A 357 -12.97 -3.73 6.71
CA LYS A 357 -11.57 -3.43 6.36
C LYS A 357 -10.96 -2.45 7.36
N TYR A 358 -9.63 -2.38 7.44
CA TYR A 358 -8.88 -1.43 8.27
C TYR A 358 -9.35 0.03 8.11
N SER A 359 -9.82 0.44 6.93
CA SER A 359 -10.32 1.80 6.64
C SER A 359 -11.80 2.01 7.00
N ALA A 360 -12.55 0.94 7.30
CA ALA A 360 -13.98 0.99 7.64
C ALA A 360 -14.35 -0.25 8.48
N PRO A 361 -13.85 -0.36 9.73
CA PRO A 361 -14.21 -1.47 10.60
C PRO A 361 -15.65 -1.35 11.11
N ASP A 362 -16.26 -2.49 11.38
CA ASP A 362 -17.59 -2.58 12.02
C ASP A 362 -17.43 -2.36 13.54
N TYR A 363 -17.45 -1.11 13.96
CA TYR A 363 -17.28 -0.72 15.37
C TYR A 363 -18.32 -1.38 16.30
N GLU A 364 -19.55 -1.58 15.84
CA GLU A 364 -20.60 -2.22 16.64
C GLU A 364 -20.26 -3.70 16.88
N MET A 365 -19.82 -4.40 15.84
CA MET A 365 -19.38 -5.79 15.94
C MET A 365 -18.17 -5.93 16.87
N LEU A 366 -17.17 -5.04 16.76
CA LEU A 366 -15.99 -5.06 17.61
C LEU A 366 -16.34 -4.81 19.09
N LEU A 367 -17.20 -3.83 19.38
CA LEU A 367 -17.64 -3.52 20.74
C LEU A 367 -18.49 -4.64 21.35
N THR A 368 -19.50 -5.14 20.62
CA THR A 368 -20.38 -6.20 21.12
C THR A 368 -19.65 -7.52 21.28
N GLY A 369 -18.59 -7.74 20.52
CA GLY A 369 -17.71 -8.89 20.61
C GLY A 369 -16.58 -8.74 21.62
N ASN A 370 -16.52 -7.65 22.39
CA ASN A 370 -15.48 -7.35 23.37
C ASN A 370 -14.06 -7.44 22.76
N CYS A 371 -13.83 -6.72 21.66
CA CYS A 371 -12.51 -6.62 21.06
C CYS A 371 -11.52 -6.05 22.06
N GLY A 372 -10.49 -6.84 22.40
CA GLY A 372 -9.48 -6.46 23.40
C GLY A 372 -8.28 -5.71 22.85
N LEU A 373 -8.04 -5.80 21.53
CA LEU A 373 -6.92 -5.17 20.83
C LEU A 373 -7.19 -5.14 19.34
N ALA A 374 -6.91 -4.04 18.68
CA ALA A 374 -6.81 -3.96 17.22
C ALA A 374 -5.34 -4.00 16.80
N ILE A 375 -4.97 -4.94 15.92
CA ILE A 375 -3.64 -5.03 15.31
C ILE A 375 -3.78 -4.58 13.85
N GLU A 376 -3.31 -3.37 13.62
CA GLU A 376 -3.37 -2.70 12.33
C GLU A 376 -2.02 -2.72 11.61
N SER A 377 -2.02 -2.73 10.30
CA SER A 377 -0.80 -2.46 9.53
C SER A 377 -0.54 -0.94 9.45
N THR A 378 0.63 -0.56 8.94
CA THR A 378 0.95 0.86 8.68
C THR A 378 -0.03 1.56 7.74
N MET A 379 -0.94 0.82 7.09
CA MET A 379 -2.03 1.39 6.30
C MET A 379 -2.98 2.25 7.14
N ILE A 380 -3.12 1.96 8.44
CA ILE A 380 -3.94 2.76 9.37
C ILE A 380 -3.47 4.22 9.47
N LEU A 381 -2.19 4.49 9.14
CA LEU A 381 -1.65 5.85 9.13
C LEU A 381 -2.26 6.73 8.03
N HIS A 382 -2.93 6.11 7.04
CA HIS A 382 -3.69 6.83 6.01
C HIS A 382 -5.14 7.10 6.44
N GLU A 383 -5.58 6.47 7.53
CA GLU A 383 -6.93 6.58 8.08
C GLU A 383 -6.86 6.92 9.59
N PRO A 384 -6.25 8.06 9.98
CA PRO A 384 -6.04 8.40 11.38
C PRO A 384 -7.34 8.48 12.18
N ASN A 385 -8.44 8.90 11.56
CA ASN A 385 -9.76 8.95 12.19
C ASN A 385 -10.25 7.56 12.63
N VAL A 386 -9.90 6.51 11.90
CA VAL A 386 -10.28 5.12 12.27
C VAL A 386 -9.53 4.71 13.53
N LYS A 387 -8.21 4.99 13.59
CA LYS A 387 -7.41 4.73 14.77
C LYS A 387 -7.96 5.48 15.99
N GLU A 388 -8.19 6.79 15.86
CA GLU A 388 -8.74 7.63 16.93
C GLU A 388 -10.11 7.12 17.39
N GLN A 389 -10.96 6.68 16.47
CA GLN A 389 -12.28 6.14 16.79
C GLN A 389 -12.21 4.82 17.57
N LEU A 390 -11.31 3.89 17.19
CA LEU A 390 -11.07 2.65 17.93
C LEU A 390 -10.59 2.95 19.36
N GLU A 391 -9.61 3.84 19.50
CA GLU A 391 -9.06 4.25 20.79
C GLU A 391 -10.11 4.97 21.66
N ALA A 392 -10.94 5.83 21.08
CA ALA A 392 -12.06 6.49 21.77
C ALA A 392 -13.13 5.52 22.28
N LEU A 393 -13.27 4.37 21.60
CA LEU A 393 -14.14 3.28 22.03
C LEU A 393 -13.49 2.35 23.06
N GLY A 394 -12.26 2.66 23.50
CA GLY A 394 -11.52 1.88 24.48
C GLY A 394 -10.84 0.64 23.93
N ILE A 395 -10.73 0.52 22.60
CA ILE A 395 -10.01 -0.57 21.93
C ILE A 395 -8.57 -0.08 21.67
N PRO A 396 -7.55 -0.62 22.36
CA PRO A 396 -6.16 -0.28 22.09
C PRO A 396 -5.80 -0.61 20.64
N VAL A 397 -5.01 0.25 19.98
CA VAL A 397 -4.56 0.02 18.60
C VAL A 397 -3.04 -0.18 18.58
N PHE A 398 -2.62 -1.37 18.15
CA PHE A 398 -1.23 -1.71 17.89
C PHE A 398 -0.95 -1.61 16.38
N THR A 399 0.09 -0.86 15.99
CA THR A 399 0.50 -0.75 14.58
C THR A 399 1.68 -1.68 14.28
N ASP A 400 1.46 -2.65 13.39
CA ASP A 400 2.47 -3.60 12.92
C ASP A 400 3.40 -2.94 11.90
N TRP A 401 4.70 -2.89 12.20
CA TRP A 401 5.74 -2.36 11.31
C TRP A 401 6.62 -3.47 10.69
N SER A 402 6.24 -4.73 10.82
CA SER A 402 7.01 -5.87 10.31
C SER A 402 7.32 -5.77 8.81
N SER A 403 6.45 -5.13 8.05
CA SER A 403 6.63 -4.92 6.61
C SER A 403 7.81 -4.00 6.25
N TYR A 404 8.34 -3.25 7.22
CA TYR A 404 9.50 -2.36 7.02
C TYR A 404 10.83 -3.00 7.39
N GLU A 405 10.81 -4.22 7.95
CA GLU A 405 12.04 -4.97 8.16
C GLU A 405 12.76 -5.26 6.83
N THR A 406 14.08 -5.10 6.85
CA THR A 406 14.92 -5.22 5.65
C THR A 406 15.38 -6.65 5.35
N SER A 407 15.07 -7.59 6.23
CA SER A 407 15.38 -9.01 6.06
C SER A 407 14.14 -9.89 6.30
N ALA A 408 14.09 -11.04 5.66
CA ALA A 408 13.02 -12.02 5.84
C ALA A 408 12.93 -12.48 7.31
N LEU A 409 14.06 -12.87 7.90
CA LEU A 409 14.10 -13.28 9.31
C LEU A 409 13.76 -12.16 10.29
N GLY A 410 14.07 -10.89 9.94
CA GLY A 410 13.62 -9.74 10.73
C GLY A 410 12.10 -9.66 10.78
N ARG A 411 11.42 -9.91 9.65
CA ARG A 411 9.96 -9.95 9.59
C ARG A 411 9.39 -11.11 10.41
N THR A 412 9.96 -12.30 10.28
CA THR A 412 9.53 -13.49 11.05
C THR A 412 9.79 -13.31 12.54
N GLU A 413 10.85 -12.60 12.95
CA GLU A 413 11.18 -12.36 14.37
C GLU A 413 10.11 -11.55 15.12
N TRP A 414 9.20 -10.88 14.42
CA TRP A 414 8.03 -10.24 15.05
C TRP A 414 7.10 -11.26 15.75
N ILE A 415 7.20 -12.55 15.43
CA ILE A 415 6.54 -13.61 16.22
C ILE A 415 6.89 -13.55 17.70
N ARG A 416 8.13 -13.15 18.04
CA ARG A 416 8.59 -13.05 19.43
C ARG A 416 7.94 -11.87 20.16
N LEU A 417 7.64 -10.75 19.44
CA LEU A 417 6.84 -9.67 19.98
C LEU A 417 5.42 -10.13 20.31
N TYR A 418 4.77 -10.83 19.37
CA TYR A 418 3.43 -11.38 19.58
C TYR A 418 3.43 -12.46 20.67
N GLY A 419 4.51 -13.25 20.78
CA GLY A 419 4.73 -14.15 21.89
C GLY A 419 4.75 -13.42 23.24
N ALA A 420 5.46 -12.29 23.32
CA ALA A 420 5.49 -11.48 24.54
C ALA A 420 4.13 -10.85 24.88
N LEU A 421 3.36 -10.46 23.86
CA LEU A 421 2.01 -9.91 24.02
C LEU A 421 1.01 -10.93 24.59
N LEU A 422 1.18 -12.21 24.21
CA LEU A 422 0.25 -13.30 24.53
C LEU A 422 0.74 -14.26 25.63
N ASP A 423 1.90 -14.02 26.24
CA ASP A 423 2.59 -14.94 27.17
C ASP A 423 2.98 -16.30 26.54
N GLU A 424 3.25 -16.28 25.23
CA GLU A 424 3.64 -17.44 24.43
C GLU A 424 5.11 -17.36 23.95
N GLU A 425 5.97 -16.66 24.69
CA GLU A 425 7.38 -16.42 24.32
C GLU A 425 8.12 -17.71 23.97
N LYS A 426 7.88 -18.81 24.72
CA LYS A 426 8.56 -20.08 24.50
C LYS A 426 8.21 -20.71 23.16
N LYS A 427 6.93 -20.62 22.75
CA LYS A 427 6.48 -21.14 21.44
C LYS A 427 7.02 -20.27 20.32
N ALA A 428 6.94 -18.95 20.49
CA ALA A 428 7.45 -17.98 19.53
C ALA A 428 8.96 -18.14 19.30
N GLU A 429 9.72 -18.29 20.38
CA GLU A 429 11.18 -18.48 20.32
C GLU A 429 11.56 -19.81 19.67
N ALA A 430 10.88 -20.91 20.04
CA ALA A 430 11.14 -22.23 19.45
C ALA A 430 10.87 -22.20 17.94
N PHE A 431 9.71 -21.67 17.52
CA PHE A 431 9.37 -21.54 16.12
C PHE A 431 10.40 -20.69 15.37
N PHE A 432 10.74 -19.52 15.91
CA PHE A 432 11.71 -18.62 15.26
C PHE A 432 13.10 -19.26 15.11
N ASN A 433 13.57 -20.00 16.12
CA ASN A 433 14.86 -20.70 16.03
C ASN A 433 14.83 -21.82 14.97
N ASP A 434 13.70 -22.52 14.81
CA ASP A 434 13.52 -23.52 13.76
C ASP A 434 13.57 -22.85 12.36
N GLU A 435 12.92 -21.69 12.18
CA GLU A 435 12.96 -20.93 10.94
C GLU A 435 14.38 -20.41 10.62
N VAL A 436 15.13 -19.94 11.61
CA VAL A 436 16.54 -19.54 11.41
C VAL A 436 17.36 -20.74 10.91
N ALA A 437 17.15 -21.93 11.49
CA ALA A 437 17.86 -23.13 11.05
C ALA A 437 17.48 -23.55 9.62
N LEU A 438 16.21 -23.36 9.22
CA LEU A 438 15.71 -23.71 7.88
C LEU A 438 16.09 -22.68 6.80
N SER A 439 16.28 -21.43 7.18
CA SER A 439 16.54 -20.32 6.25
C SER A 439 17.91 -20.40 5.55
N GLY A 440 18.81 -21.24 6.03
CA GLY A 440 20.20 -21.29 5.57
C GLY A 440 21.05 -20.10 6.05
N ALA A 441 20.55 -19.26 6.96
CA ALA A 441 21.28 -18.10 7.47
C ALA A 441 22.62 -18.47 8.11
N ASP A 442 22.67 -19.61 8.82
CA ASP A 442 23.86 -20.11 9.50
C ASP A 442 24.81 -20.89 8.57
N THR A 443 24.29 -21.56 7.54
CA THR A 443 25.06 -22.45 6.66
C THR A 443 25.36 -21.85 5.30
N GLY A 444 24.54 -20.88 4.86
CA GLY A 444 24.55 -20.30 3.54
C GLY A 444 24.04 -21.24 2.46
N PHE A 445 23.47 -20.69 1.42
CA PHE A 445 23.13 -21.42 0.19
C PHE A 445 24.32 -21.38 -0.79
N GLU A 446 24.33 -22.34 -1.73
CA GLU A 446 25.29 -22.37 -2.81
C GLU A 446 25.22 -21.05 -3.59
N LYS A 447 26.33 -20.33 -3.67
CA LYS A 447 26.43 -19.08 -4.43
C LYS A 447 26.59 -19.40 -5.90
N THR A 448 25.87 -18.64 -6.73
CA THR A 448 25.93 -18.72 -8.19
C THR A 448 26.23 -17.34 -8.78
N ASP A 449 26.61 -17.31 -10.05
CA ASP A 449 26.70 -16.08 -10.86
C ASP A 449 25.40 -15.77 -11.63
N LYS A 450 24.32 -16.49 -11.30
CA LYS A 450 23.03 -16.36 -11.96
C LYS A 450 22.30 -15.09 -11.54
N THR A 451 21.73 -14.44 -12.53
CA THR A 451 21.01 -13.18 -12.38
C THR A 451 19.50 -13.39 -12.33
N VAL A 452 18.82 -12.65 -11.46
CA VAL A 452 17.39 -12.73 -11.21
C VAL A 452 16.76 -11.35 -11.35
N ALA A 453 15.64 -11.25 -12.09
CA ALA A 453 14.79 -10.07 -12.15
C ALA A 453 13.45 -10.38 -11.49
N PHE A 454 13.15 -9.73 -10.37
CA PHE A 454 11.86 -9.78 -9.69
C PHE A 454 11.07 -8.49 -9.99
N PHE A 455 9.87 -8.63 -10.58
CA PHE A 455 9.09 -7.47 -11.03
C PHE A 455 7.60 -7.76 -11.19
N HIS A 456 6.81 -6.70 -11.39
CA HIS A 456 5.47 -6.75 -11.99
C HIS A 456 5.24 -5.49 -12.84
N PHE A 457 4.24 -5.51 -13.70
CA PHE A 457 3.82 -4.32 -14.43
C PHE A 457 2.66 -3.64 -13.70
N ASN A 458 2.73 -2.31 -13.58
CA ASN A 458 1.59 -1.55 -13.14
C ASN A 458 0.69 -1.18 -14.34
N THR A 459 -0.47 -0.61 -14.06
CA THR A 459 -1.46 -0.20 -15.08
C THR A 459 -0.95 0.88 -16.04
N ARG A 460 0.12 1.60 -15.66
CA ARG A 460 0.80 2.59 -16.50
C ARG A 460 1.86 1.98 -17.42
N GLY A 461 2.04 0.66 -17.39
CA GLY A 461 3.03 -0.06 -18.18
C GLY A 461 4.47 0.10 -17.68
N LEU A 462 4.68 0.63 -16.46
CA LEU A 462 6.00 0.64 -15.83
C LEU A 462 6.30 -0.72 -15.20
N ALA A 463 7.56 -1.14 -15.24
CA ALA A 463 8.03 -2.27 -14.48
C ALA A 463 8.34 -1.82 -13.04
N ILE A 464 7.61 -2.37 -12.08
CA ILE A 464 7.89 -2.16 -10.65
C ILE A 464 8.88 -3.23 -10.21
N VAL A 465 10.05 -2.79 -9.81
CA VAL A 465 11.20 -3.64 -9.45
C VAL A 465 11.59 -3.47 -7.99
N ARG A 466 12.51 -4.30 -7.50
CA ARG A 466 13.01 -4.27 -6.11
C ARG A 466 14.47 -3.89 -6.09
N ASP A 467 14.81 -2.83 -5.37
CA ASP A 467 16.18 -2.34 -5.21
C ASP A 467 17.02 -3.15 -4.21
N SER A 468 18.27 -2.74 -4.01
CA SER A 468 19.23 -3.39 -3.13
C SER A 468 18.79 -3.51 -1.67
N GLY A 469 17.94 -2.62 -1.22
CA GLY A 469 17.52 -2.54 0.17
C GLY A 469 16.17 -3.19 0.47
N ASP A 470 15.50 -3.74 -0.54
CA ASP A 470 14.25 -4.49 -0.34
C ASP A 470 14.56 -5.90 0.19
N TYR A 471 13.68 -6.41 1.07
CA TYR A 471 13.86 -7.75 1.65
C TYR A 471 13.79 -8.88 0.62
N VAL A 472 13.05 -8.71 -0.49
CA VAL A 472 13.03 -9.68 -1.60
C VAL A 472 14.39 -9.73 -2.28
N SER A 473 15.02 -8.58 -2.51
CA SER A 473 16.37 -8.50 -3.05
C SER A 473 17.41 -9.13 -2.11
N ALA A 474 17.25 -8.94 -0.80
CA ALA A 474 18.07 -9.63 0.18
C ALA A 474 17.92 -11.15 0.07
N MET A 475 16.68 -11.66 -0.04
CA MET A 475 16.43 -13.11 -0.19
C MET A 475 16.98 -13.68 -1.51
N ILE A 476 16.98 -12.91 -2.61
CA ILE A 476 17.63 -13.33 -3.86
C ILE A 476 19.13 -13.52 -3.63
N ARG A 477 19.79 -12.56 -2.95
CA ARG A 477 21.22 -12.65 -2.61
C ARG A 477 21.50 -13.78 -1.62
N ASP A 478 20.66 -13.95 -0.59
CA ASP A 478 20.79 -15.03 0.39
C ASP A 478 20.63 -16.39 -0.27
N GLY A 479 19.69 -16.55 -1.21
CA GLY A 479 19.51 -17.73 -2.04
C GLY A 479 20.63 -18.00 -3.07
N GLY A 480 21.64 -17.16 -3.12
CA GLY A 480 22.83 -17.35 -3.96
C GLY A 480 22.77 -16.73 -5.35
N GLY A 481 21.76 -15.91 -5.65
CA GLY A 481 21.60 -15.19 -6.91
C GLY A 481 22.09 -13.74 -6.87
N ILE A 482 22.03 -13.07 -8.01
CA ILE A 482 22.35 -11.66 -8.20
C ILE A 482 21.06 -10.96 -8.66
N ASN A 483 20.56 -10.01 -7.88
CA ASN A 483 19.45 -9.19 -8.32
C ASN A 483 19.93 -8.15 -9.35
N VAL A 484 19.34 -8.14 -10.55
CA VAL A 484 19.74 -7.21 -11.64
C VAL A 484 19.44 -5.74 -11.31
N PHE A 485 18.64 -5.48 -10.26
CA PHE A 485 18.23 -4.14 -9.85
C PHE A 485 18.98 -3.62 -8.60
N ASP A 486 20.02 -4.32 -8.13
CA ASP A 486 20.80 -3.91 -6.96
C ASP A 486 21.48 -2.53 -7.10
N SER A 487 21.57 -2.00 -8.31
CA SER A 487 22.09 -0.64 -8.56
C SER A 487 21.06 0.48 -8.40
N ILE A 488 19.84 0.15 -8.01
CA ILE A 488 18.74 1.10 -7.81
C ILE A 488 18.60 1.33 -6.30
N ASP A 489 18.67 2.58 -5.84
CA ASP A 489 18.84 2.94 -4.41
C ASP A 489 17.55 3.42 -3.71
N SER A 490 16.36 3.07 -4.14
CA SER A 490 15.16 3.75 -3.62
C SER A 490 13.94 2.91 -3.24
N GLY A 491 14.08 1.65 -2.86
CA GLY A 491 12.94 0.83 -2.43
C GLY A 491 12.26 0.10 -3.61
N SER A 492 10.94 0.07 -3.68
CA SER A 492 10.21 -0.47 -4.83
C SER A 492 10.09 0.62 -5.88
N THR A 493 10.72 0.45 -7.04
CA THR A 493 10.85 1.52 -8.05
C THR A 493 10.13 1.16 -9.34
N GLY A 494 9.32 2.10 -9.84
CA GLY A 494 8.74 2.01 -11.19
C GLY A 494 9.70 2.54 -12.23
N ILE A 495 10.22 1.67 -13.10
CA ILE A 495 11.14 2.03 -14.18
C ILE A 495 10.49 1.89 -15.55
N SER A 496 10.99 2.65 -16.53
CA SER A 496 10.51 2.56 -17.90
C SER A 496 10.79 1.20 -18.54
N MET A 497 10.07 0.84 -19.59
CA MET A 497 10.30 -0.42 -20.30
C MET A 497 11.68 -0.46 -20.98
N GLU A 498 12.23 0.67 -21.38
CA GLU A 498 13.59 0.77 -21.93
C GLU A 498 14.63 0.44 -20.87
N GLU A 499 14.49 1.02 -19.67
CA GLU A 499 15.40 0.75 -18.56
C GLU A 499 15.26 -0.70 -18.08
N PHE A 500 14.04 -1.21 -17.96
CA PHE A 500 13.77 -2.60 -17.61
C PHE A 500 14.41 -3.56 -18.62
N TYR A 501 14.24 -3.31 -19.93
CA TYR A 501 14.89 -4.08 -20.98
C TYR A 501 16.39 -4.05 -20.85
N SER A 502 16.96 -2.87 -20.69
CA SER A 502 18.43 -2.69 -20.56
C SER A 502 19.02 -3.47 -19.39
N LYS A 503 18.30 -3.56 -18.25
CA LYS A 503 18.79 -4.23 -17.04
C LYS A 503 18.48 -5.73 -16.99
N ALA A 504 17.31 -6.14 -17.51
CA ALA A 504 16.75 -7.48 -17.27
C ALA A 504 16.68 -8.38 -18.50
N SER A 505 16.91 -7.88 -19.72
CA SER A 505 16.80 -8.73 -20.94
C SER A 505 17.75 -9.93 -20.96
N GLU A 506 18.94 -9.80 -20.35
CA GLU A 506 19.96 -10.85 -20.23
C GLU A 506 19.89 -11.61 -18.89
N ALA A 507 18.91 -11.31 -18.03
CA ALA A 507 18.72 -12.04 -16.78
C ALA A 507 18.52 -13.55 -17.03
N ASP A 508 19.14 -14.38 -16.19
CA ASP A 508 19.01 -15.84 -16.27
C ASP A 508 17.60 -16.30 -15.86
N PHE A 509 16.97 -15.58 -14.92
CA PHE A 509 15.66 -15.90 -14.35
C PHE A 509 14.77 -14.67 -14.26
N LEU A 510 13.49 -14.83 -14.60
CA LEU A 510 12.43 -13.86 -14.35
C LEU A 510 11.47 -14.40 -13.30
N ILE A 511 11.14 -13.57 -12.30
CA ILE A 511 10.11 -13.88 -11.30
C ILE A 511 9.06 -12.78 -11.35
N TYR A 512 7.84 -13.15 -11.73
CA TYR A 512 6.73 -12.22 -11.82
C TYR A 512 5.87 -12.21 -10.56
N ASN A 513 5.59 -11.00 -10.05
CA ASN A 513 4.83 -10.82 -8.81
C ASN A 513 3.31 -10.86 -9.07
N THR A 514 2.72 -12.04 -9.03
CA THR A 514 1.29 -12.27 -9.22
C THR A 514 0.42 -11.88 -8.02
N ASN A 515 0.99 -11.46 -6.91
CA ASN A 515 0.20 -10.92 -5.79
C ASN A 515 -0.35 -9.52 -6.09
N ILE A 516 0.33 -8.77 -6.95
CA ILE A 516 -0.09 -7.43 -7.38
C ILE A 516 -0.89 -7.53 -8.68
N ASP A 517 -0.37 -8.27 -9.67
CA ASP A 517 -1.04 -8.50 -10.95
C ASP A 517 -1.61 -9.93 -11.00
N THR A 518 -2.81 -10.08 -10.46
CA THR A 518 -3.47 -11.39 -10.27
C THR A 518 -3.97 -12.02 -11.56
N ASP A 519 -3.96 -11.29 -12.67
CA ASP A 519 -4.46 -11.76 -13.97
C ASP A 519 -3.45 -12.64 -14.68
N VAL A 520 -2.16 -12.51 -14.38
CA VAL A 520 -1.09 -13.31 -14.98
C VAL A 520 -1.02 -14.69 -14.32
N LYS A 521 -1.37 -15.73 -15.08
CA LYS A 521 -1.34 -17.14 -14.65
C LYS A 521 -0.47 -18.01 -15.54
N THR A 522 -0.23 -17.57 -16.78
CA THR A 522 0.53 -18.29 -17.79
C THR A 522 1.56 -17.39 -18.46
N LEU A 523 2.52 -17.98 -19.16
CA LEU A 523 3.48 -17.23 -19.98
C LEU A 523 2.77 -16.41 -21.06
N SER A 524 1.66 -16.91 -21.62
CA SER A 524 0.85 -16.17 -22.59
C SER A 524 0.26 -14.91 -22.00
N ASP A 525 -0.24 -14.98 -20.76
CA ASP A 525 -0.78 -13.81 -20.07
C ASP A 525 0.32 -12.75 -19.84
N LEU A 526 1.49 -13.20 -19.39
CA LEU A 526 2.64 -12.32 -19.16
C LEU A 526 3.12 -11.65 -20.46
N LEU A 527 3.20 -12.41 -21.57
CA LEU A 527 3.58 -11.88 -22.88
C LEU A 527 2.52 -10.93 -23.44
N SER A 528 1.25 -11.10 -23.06
CA SER A 528 0.17 -10.17 -23.44
C SER A 528 0.31 -8.82 -22.75
N LYS A 529 0.84 -8.78 -21.49
CA LYS A 529 1.16 -7.52 -20.80
C LYS A 529 2.32 -6.78 -21.48
N SER A 530 3.35 -7.50 -21.92
CA SER A 530 4.48 -6.93 -22.66
C SER A 530 5.06 -7.92 -23.67
N PRO A 531 4.73 -7.76 -24.97
CA PRO A 531 5.28 -8.61 -26.03
C PRO A 531 6.82 -8.53 -26.15
N LEU A 532 7.44 -7.50 -25.60
CA LEU A 532 8.88 -7.33 -25.59
C LEU A 532 9.59 -8.45 -24.80
N LEU A 533 8.94 -9.01 -23.79
CA LEU A 533 9.50 -10.09 -22.97
C LEU A 533 9.87 -11.35 -23.75
N LYS A 534 9.27 -11.59 -24.95
CA LYS A 534 9.63 -12.72 -25.81
C LYS A 534 11.11 -12.75 -26.20
N ASP A 535 11.76 -11.58 -26.19
CA ASP A 535 13.16 -11.42 -26.58
C ASP A 535 14.14 -11.60 -25.40
N PHE A 536 13.63 -11.69 -24.16
CA PHE A 536 14.41 -11.92 -22.96
C PHE A 536 15.01 -13.32 -22.91
N LYS A 537 16.24 -13.42 -22.42
CA LYS A 537 16.98 -14.67 -22.25
C LYS A 537 16.17 -15.69 -21.44
N ALA A 538 15.70 -15.30 -20.27
CA ALA A 538 14.96 -16.20 -19.39
C ALA A 538 13.67 -16.75 -20.03
N VAL A 539 12.98 -15.98 -20.88
CA VAL A 539 11.81 -16.46 -21.63
C VAL A 539 12.21 -17.50 -22.66
N LYS A 540 13.27 -17.25 -23.44
CA LYS A 540 13.80 -18.19 -24.44
C LYS A 540 14.28 -19.51 -23.82
N GLU A 541 14.81 -19.44 -22.59
CA GLU A 541 15.33 -20.60 -21.85
C GLU A 541 14.26 -21.25 -20.94
N ALA A 542 13.02 -20.74 -20.95
CA ALA A 542 11.92 -21.17 -20.10
C ALA A 542 12.23 -21.09 -18.59
N ASN A 543 12.96 -20.06 -18.16
CA ASN A 543 13.33 -19.76 -16.78
C ASN A 543 12.44 -18.62 -16.23
N VAL A 544 11.14 -18.71 -16.41
CA VAL A 544 10.15 -17.77 -15.92
C VAL A 544 9.34 -18.41 -14.81
N TYR A 545 9.19 -17.70 -13.70
CA TYR A 545 8.47 -18.15 -12.52
C TYR A 545 7.45 -17.11 -12.09
N LEU A 546 6.35 -17.57 -11.50
CA LEU A 546 5.32 -16.77 -10.85
C LEU A 546 5.46 -16.96 -9.35
N ILE A 547 5.24 -15.90 -8.58
CA ILE A 547 5.19 -16.03 -7.12
C ILE A 547 3.80 -16.49 -6.68
N ASP A 548 3.73 -17.45 -5.76
CA ASP A 548 2.47 -17.94 -5.19
C ASP A 548 1.81 -16.83 -4.34
N ARG A 549 0.51 -16.68 -4.44
CA ARG A 549 -0.28 -15.64 -3.75
C ARG A 549 -0.14 -15.69 -2.23
N LYS A 550 0.13 -16.85 -1.64
CA LYS A 550 0.34 -17.00 -0.20
C LYS A 550 1.62 -16.33 0.32
N PHE A 551 2.61 -16.02 -0.52
CA PHE A 551 3.91 -15.47 -0.12
C PHE A 551 3.80 -14.28 0.83
N TYR A 552 2.98 -13.27 0.50
CA TYR A 552 2.83 -12.06 1.33
C TYR A 552 2.01 -12.26 2.61
N GLN A 553 1.35 -13.41 2.73
CA GLN A 553 0.58 -13.78 3.92
C GLN A 553 1.29 -14.85 4.77
N SER A 554 2.47 -15.29 4.37
CA SER A 554 3.28 -16.32 5.04
C SER A 554 4.54 -15.71 5.64
N THR A 555 4.37 -14.71 6.52
CA THR A 555 5.49 -14.03 7.21
C THR A 555 6.23 -14.97 8.14
N ASP A 556 5.57 -16.00 8.66
CA ASP A 556 6.11 -17.08 9.46
C ASP A 556 7.29 -17.80 8.76
N ARG A 557 7.20 -18.01 7.47
CA ARG A 557 8.16 -18.80 6.68
C ARG A 557 8.62 -18.09 5.39
N VAL A 558 8.57 -16.77 5.39
CA VAL A 558 8.95 -15.97 4.22
C VAL A 558 10.42 -16.18 3.81
N SER A 559 11.26 -16.58 4.74
CA SER A 559 12.67 -16.95 4.52
C SER A 559 12.84 -18.16 3.58
N GLU A 560 11.84 -19.04 3.46
CA GLU A 560 11.87 -20.16 2.51
C GLU A 560 12.00 -19.70 1.06
N PHE A 561 11.64 -18.44 0.76
CA PHE A 561 11.84 -17.90 -0.58
C PHE A 561 13.33 -17.87 -1.00
N ALA A 562 14.25 -17.65 -0.07
CA ALA A 562 15.68 -17.75 -0.36
C ALA A 562 16.08 -19.20 -0.74
N LYS A 563 15.48 -20.19 -0.10
CA LYS A 563 15.63 -21.60 -0.50
C LYS A 563 15.09 -21.86 -1.89
N ASP A 564 13.90 -21.32 -2.20
CA ASP A 564 13.29 -21.44 -3.53
C ASP A 564 14.18 -20.84 -4.62
N ILE A 565 14.76 -19.66 -4.35
CA ILE A 565 15.75 -19.05 -5.25
C ILE A 565 16.91 -20.02 -5.48
N ASN A 566 17.49 -20.59 -4.42
CA ASN A 566 18.61 -21.53 -4.58
C ASN A 566 18.21 -22.78 -5.38
N ILE A 567 17.01 -23.33 -5.17
CA ILE A 567 16.48 -24.48 -5.92
C ILE A 567 16.45 -24.16 -7.42
N ILE A 568 15.87 -23.01 -7.82
CA ILE A 568 15.75 -22.68 -9.25
C ILE A 568 17.11 -22.35 -9.87
N LEU A 569 18.02 -21.69 -9.14
CA LEU A 569 19.33 -21.32 -9.65
C LEU A 569 20.26 -22.53 -9.87
N THR A 570 20.17 -23.53 -8.98
CA THR A 570 21.01 -24.73 -9.03
C THR A 570 20.38 -25.89 -9.79
N GLY A 571 19.10 -25.77 -10.17
CA GLY A 571 18.38 -26.83 -10.88
C GLY A 571 18.14 -28.07 -10.04
N LYS A 572 18.05 -27.93 -8.71
CA LYS A 572 17.73 -29.04 -7.79
C LYS A 572 16.32 -29.57 -8.06
N ASP A 573 16.14 -30.87 -7.97
CA ASP A 573 14.83 -31.54 -8.13
C ASP A 573 14.08 -31.52 -6.77
N GLU A 574 13.84 -30.32 -6.23
CA GLU A 574 13.07 -30.09 -5.02
C GLU A 574 11.88 -29.18 -5.36
N ALA A 575 10.78 -29.36 -4.64
CA ALA A 575 9.63 -28.49 -4.79
C ALA A 575 9.88 -27.13 -4.12
N ALA A 576 9.67 -26.06 -4.85
CA ALA A 576 9.67 -24.70 -4.30
C ALA A 576 8.37 -24.44 -3.53
N SER A 577 8.48 -23.66 -2.43
CA SER A 577 7.33 -23.30 -1.59
C SER A 577 6.47 -22.18 -2.18
N PHE A 578 7.13 -21.19 -2.78
CA PHE A 578 6.51 -19.96 -3.27
C PHE A 578 6.71 -19.70 -4.76
N LEU A 579 7.62 -20.41 -5.43
CA LEU A 579 7.89 -20.21 -6.84
C LEU A 579 7.24 -21.31 -7.69
N VAL A 580 6.39 -20.90 -8.62
CA VAL A 580 5.71 -21.78 -9.57
C VAL A 580 6.25 -21.50 -10.97
N LYS A 581 6.77 -22.55 -11.65
CA LYS A 581 7.27 -22.39 -13.00
C LYS A 581 6.15 -21.96 -13.94
N CYS A 582 6.35 -20.84 -14.63
CA CYS A 582 5.38 -20.30 -15.58
C CYS A 582 5.36 -21.20 -16.85
N LYS A 583 4.18 -21.69 -17.24
CA LYS A 583 3.99 -22.59 -18.39
C LYS A 583 3.23 -21.90 -19.53
#